data_129b85fa50db166ecb9af4b77172573d
#
_entry.id   129b85fa50db166ecb9af4b77172573d
#
_cell.length_a   1.000
_cell.length_b   1.000
_cell.length_c   1.000
_cell.angle_alpha   90.00
_cell.angle_beta   90.00
_cell.angle_gamma   90.00
#
_symmetry.space_group_name_H-M   'P 1'
#
loop_
_entity.id
_entity.type
_entity.pdbx_description
1 polymer ?
#
loop_
_entity_poly.entity_id
_entity_poly.type
_entity_poly.pdbx_seq_one_letter_code
_entity_poly.pdbx_strand_id
1 'polypeptide(L)'
;DVKNFEPRMALVPGPTGLEIYERLIPQAAEKLKPSGWLVLETSPMLAPELAQLITNHGDFEAVNITRDLAGQDRIVSAKRH
;
A
#
# COMPACT_ATOMS: atom_id res chain seq x y z
N ASP A 1 6.69 -19.36 2.33
CA ASP A 1 6.71 -18.43 3.42
C ASP A 1 6.15 -17.08 2.99
N VAL A 2 5.24 -16.56 3.77
CA VAL A 2 4.55 -15.32 3.42
C VAL A 2 5.46 -14.14 3.68
N LYS A 3 5.58 -13.29 2.70
CA LYS A 3 6.45 -12.11 2.77
C LYS A 3 5.62 -10.84 2.69
N ASN A 4 4.67 -10.72 3.60
CA ASN A 4 3.81 -9.55 3.67
C ASN A 4 4.43 -8.50 4.58
N PHE A 5 4.32 -7.26 4.17
CA PHE A 5 4.63 -6.13 5.03
C PHE A 5 3.31 -5.44 5.35
N GLU A 6 2.92 -5.51 6.62
CA GLU A 6 1.66 -4.90 7.05
C GLU A 6 1.97 -3.83 8.08
N PRO A 7 1.83 -2.57 7.73
CA PRO A 7 2.06 -1.50 8.69
C PRO A 7 0.96 -1.46 9.74
N ARG A 8 1.36 -1.49 10.99
CA ARG A 8 0.41 -1.45 12.11
C ARG A 8 0.62 -0.19 12.92
N MET A 9 0.66 0.92 12.25
CA MET A 9 0.83 2.18 12.93
C MET A 9 -0.47 2.94 12.95
N ALA A 10 -0.65 3.77 13.96
CA ALA A 10 -1.75 4.69 13.97
C ALA A 10 -1.55 5.68 12.82
N LEU A 11 -2.54 5.79 11.98
CA LEU A 11 -2.46 6.73 10.87
C LEU A 11 -2.81 8.11 11.39
N VAL A 12 -1.80 8.97 11.42
CA VAL A 12 -2.03 10.37 11.72
C VAL A 12 -2.27 11.05 10.38
N PRO A 13 -3.50 11.49 10.12
CA PRO A 13 -3.78 12.07 8.81
C PRO A 13 -3.02 13.37 8.64
N GLY A 14 -2.28 13.46 7.55
CA GLY A 14 -1.72 14.72 7.11
C GLY A 14 -2.73 15.45 6.24
N PRO A 15 -2.32 16.55 5.61
CA PRO A 15 -3.22 17.32 4.76
C PRO A 15 -3.87 16.52 3.63
N THR A 16 -3.15 15.57 3.04
CA THR A 16 -3.69 14.75 1.96
C THR A 16 -4.09 13.35 2.40
N GLY A 17 -3.64 12.94 3.58
CA GLY A 17 -3.82 11.57 4.03
C GLY A 17 -2.83 10.59 3.46
N LEU A 18 -1.94 11.02 2.57
CA LEU A 18 -0.97 10.16 1.91
C LEU A 18 0.43 10.25 2.49
N GLU A 19 0.68 11.20 3.36
CA GLU A 19 2.03 11.47 3.85
C GLU A 19 2.68 10.26 4.50
N ILE A 20 1.91 9.50 5.26
CA ILE A 20 2.44 8.33 5.93
C ILE A 20 2.81 7.25 4.90
N TYR A 21 2.02 7.12 3.84
CA TYR A 21 2.29 6.14 2.79
C TYR A 21 3.51 6.53 1.96
N GLU A 22 3.72 7.82 1.76
CA GLU A 22 4.91 8.30 1.05
C GLU A 22 6.20 7.92 1.75
N ARG A 23 6.16 7.82 3.08
CA ARG A 23 7.30 7.36 3.86
C ARG A 23 7.39 5.85 3.89
N LEU A 24 6.25 5.19 3.95
CA LEU A 24 6.17 3.77 4.17
C LEU A 24 6.57 2.97 2.95
N ILE A 25 6.17 3.42 1.76
CA ILE A 25 6.41 2.67 0.53
C ILE A 25 7.89 2.46 0.26
N PRO A 26 8.76 3.48 0.35
CA PRO A 26 10.20 3.25 0.18
C PRO A 26 10.78 2.30 1.21
N GLN A 27 10.31 2.37 2.46
CA GLN A 27 10.76 1.47 3.50
C GLN A 27 10.33 0.04 3.23
N ALA A 28 9.10 -0.14 2.76
CA ALA A 28 8.61 -1.47 2.40
C ALA A 28 9.40 -2.05 1.24
N ALA A 29 9.69 -1.23 0.23
CA ALA A 29 10.49 -1.66 -0.91
C ALA A 29 11.86 -2.15 -0.48
N GLU A 30 12.45 -1.47 0.51
CA GLU A 30 13.76 -1.83 1.02
C GLU A 30 13.74 -3.11 1.84
N LYS A 31 12.67 -3.33 2.62
CA LYS A 31 12.57 -4.45 3.55
C LYS A 31 11.99 -5.71 2.94
N LEU A 32 11.16 -5.58 1.93
CA LEU A 32 10.53 -6.75 1.31
C LEU A 32 11.52 -7.44 0.39
N LYS A 33 11.52 -8.77 0.46
CA LYS A 33 12.28 -9.57 -0.49
C LYS A 33 11.57 -9.55 -1.85
N PRO A 34 12.29 -9.85 -2.93
CA PRO A 34 11.64 -10.02 -4.23
C PRO A 34 10.48 -11.00 -4.12
N SER A 35 9.38 -10.68 -4.79
CA SER A 35 8.14 -11.43 -4.76
C SER A 35 7.37 -11.34 -3.43
N GLY A 36 7.83 -10.54 -2.48
CA GLY A 36 7.06 -10.26 -1.28
C GLY A 36 5.89 -9.33 -1.58
N TRP A 37 4.90 -9.34 -0.71
CA TRP A 37 3.69 -8.55 -0.91
C TRP A 37 3.60 -7.43 0.10
N LEU A 38 3.20 -6.26 -0.40
CA LEU A 38 2.83 -5.11 0.41
C LEU A 38 1.31 -5.05 0.44
N VAL A 39 0.74 -5.02 1.63
CA VAL A 39 -0.72 -4.95 1.82
C VAL A 39 -1.01 -3.78 2.73
N LEU A 40 -1.80 -2.83 2.26
CA LEU A 40 -2.13 -1.62 3.00
C LEU A 40 -3.63 -1.44 3.07
N GLU A 41 -4.13 -1.14 4.27
CA GLU A 41 -5.51 -0.71 4.43
C GLU A 41 -5.57 0.81 4.24
N THR A 42 -6.65 1.27 3.65
CA THR A 42 -6.83 2.68 3.39
C THR A 42 -8.33 3.00 3.32
N SER A 43 -8.64 4.29 3.21
CA SER A 43 -10.02 4.69 2.97
C SER A 43 -10.34 4.57 1.48
N PRO A 44 -11.61 4.37 1.13
CA PRO A 44 -11.99 4.28 -0.28
C PRO A 44 -11.59 5.50 -1.10
N MET A 45 -11.58 6.68 -0.48
CA MET A 45 -11.20 7.91 -1.17
C MET A 45 -9.74 7.94 -1.57
N LEU A 46 -8.89 7.32 -0.75
CA LEU A 46 -7.45 7.37 -0.98
C LEU A 46 -6.92 6.18 -1.77
N ALA A 47 -7.72 5.13 -1.91
CA ALA A 47 -7.24 3.91 -2.55
C ALA A 47 -6.67 4.13 -3.96
N PRO A 48 -7.33 4.87 -4.85
CA PRO A 48 -6.77 5.10 -6.19
C PRO A 48 -5.45 5.88 -6.14
N GLU A 49 -5.38 6.89 -5.28
CA GLU A 49 -4.17 7.70 -5.16
C GLU A 49 -3.02 6.89 -4.56
N LEU A 50 -3.34 6.05 -3.58
CA LEU A 50 -2.34 5.17 -2.98
C LEU A 50 -1.81 4.16 -4.00
N ALA A 51 -2.69 3.57 -4.79
CA ALA A 51 -2.27 2.65 -5.85
C ALA A 51 -1.35 3.35 -6.85
N GLN A 52 -1.67 4.58 -7.21
CA GLN A 52 -0.84 5.35 -8.12
C GLN A 52 0.52 5.65 -7.50
N LEU A 53 0.55 5.97 -6.21
CA LEU A 53 1.79 6.25 -5.50
C LEU A 53 2.71 5.03 -5.51
N ILE A 54 2.15 3.85 -5.27
CA ILE A 54 2.92 2.60 -5.30
C ILE A 54 3.44 2.33 -6.71
N THR A 55 2.58 2.51 -7.71
CA THR A 55 2.96 2.30 -9.11
C THR A 55 4.11 3.22 -9.50
N ASN A 56 4.03 4.47 -9.10
CA ASN A 56 5.04 5.47 -9.45
C ASN A 56 6.39 5.21 -8.78
N HIS A 57 6.41 4.47 -7.68
CA HIS A 57 7.67 4.13 -7.00
C HIS A 57 8.57 3.25 -7.87
N GLY A 58 7.97 2.39 -8.68
CA GLY A 58 8.73 1.60 -9.64
C GLY A 58 9.25 0.27 -9.14
N ASP A 59 9.24 0.02 -7.85
CA ASP A 59 9.74 -1.24 -7.28
C ASP A 59 8.65 -2.30 -7.09
N PHE A 60 7.44 -1.98 -7.47
CA PHE A 60 6.30 -2.86 -7.26
C PHE A 60 5.58 -3.16 -8.57
N GLU A 61 4.98 -4.34 -8.63
CA GLU A 61 4.15 -4.77 -9.74
C GLU A 61 2.83 -5.33 -9.19
N ALA A 62 1.91 -5.64 -10.08
CA ALA A 62 0.63 -6.24 -9.72
C ALA A 62 -0.10 -5.44 -8.65
N VAL A 63 -0.13 -4.12 -8.82
CA VAL A 63 -0.82 -3.22 -7.89
C VAL A 63 -2.31 -3.42 -8.06
N ASN A 64 -2.99 -3.78 -6.96
CA ASN A 64 -4.42 -4.06 -6.97
C ASN A 64 -5.13 -3.35 -5.84
N ILE A 65 -6.37 -3.00 -6.10
CA ILE A 65 -7.28 -2.47 -5.09
C ILE A 65 -8.34 -3.55 -4.83
N THR A 66 -8.50 -3.92 -3.56
CA THR A 66 -9.47 -4.94 -3.17
C THR A 66 -10.57 -4.30 -2.34
N ARG A 67 -11.80 -4.69 -2.63
CA ARG A 67 -12.97 -4.19 -1.92
C ARG A 67 -13.24 -5.02 -0.68
N ASP A 68 -13.80 -4.36 0.34
CA ASP A 68 -14.25 -5.06 1.52
C ASP A 68 -15.63 -5.68 1.26
N LEU A 69 -16.21 -6.29 2.30
CA LEU A 69 -17.51 -6.94 2.17
C LEU A 69 -18.65 -5.96 1.91
N ALA A 70 -18.43 -4.69 2.20
CA ALA A 70 -19.41 -3.65 1.92
C ALA A 70 -19.28 -3.09 0.51
N GLY A 71 -18.32 -3.59 -0.27
CA GLY A 71 -18.09 -3.16 -1.63
C GLY A 71 -17.26 -1.88 -1.74
N GLN A 72 -16.57 -1.50 -0.67
CA GLN A 72 -15.73 -0.30 -0.68
C GLN A 72 -14.28 -0.68 -0.84
N ASP A 73 -13.54 0.11 -1.61
CA ASP A 73 -12.11 -0.07 -1.81
C ASP A 73 -11.39 0.17 -0.49
N ARG A 74 -10.82 -0.88 0.09
CA ARG A 74 -10.22 -0.81 1.42
C ARG A 74 -8.79 -1.27 1.48
N ILE A 75 -8.37 -2.09 0.53
CA ILE A 75 -7.06 -2.72 0.58
C ILE A 75 -6.35 -2.45 -0.73
N VAL A 76 -5.13 -1.96 -0.64
CA VAL A 76 -4.25 -1.83 -1.79
C VAL A 76 -3.08 -2.78 -1.58
N SER A 77 -2.83 -3.64 -2.55
CA SER A 77 -1.76 -4.61 -2.48
C SER A 77 -0.86 -4.50 -3.70
N ALA A 78 0.40 -4.86 -3.51
CA ALA A 78 1.37 -4.84 -4.58
C ALA A 78 2.46 -5.85 -4.29
N LYS A 79 3.06 -6.35 -5.36
CA LYS A 79 4.12 -7.33 -5.27
C LYS A 79 5.46 -6.66 -5.52
N ARG A 80 6.44 -6.95 -4.67
CA ARG A 80 7.79 -6.43 -4.84
C ARG A 80 8.46 -7.12 -6.03
N HIS A 81 9.05 -6.37 -6.91
CA HIS A 81 9.81 -6.92 -8.02
C HIS A 81 10.92 -7.86 -7.58
#